data_4598f9096bce15f79410f3816b50d8dd
#
_entry.id   4598f9096bce15f79410f3816b50d8dd
#
_cell.length_a   1.000
_cell.length_b   1.000
_cell.length_c   1.000
_cell.angle_alpha   90.00
_cell.angle_beta   90.00
_cell.angle_gamma   90.00
#
_symmetry.space_group_name_H-M   'P 1'
#
loop_
_entity.id
_entity.type
_entity.pdbx_description
1 polymer ?
#
loop_
_entity_poly.entity_id
_entity_poly.type
_entity_poly.pdbx_seq_one_letter_code
_entity_poly.pdbx_strand_id
1 'polypeptide(L)'
;MPVALVSGGNRGIGFEICRQLGGLGYSVLLGSRDPARGEKAVSALRGEGLDVSMLELDVADARSIARLGELERVDALVNNAAIAADRAHTDTSALHVPAETVLEGFQTNTLGPYRICQQIVPIMLRQGYGRIVNVSTGMAQLAEMNGRSPAYRLSKTALNALTRVLADELQDTNVLVNSVDPGWVRTDMGGSSASLAPEQGAETIVWLATLPDGGPTGGFFKKKQQIAW
;
A
#
# COMPACT_ATOMS: atom_id res chain seq x y z
N MET A 1 -11.24 16.50 10.77
CA MET A 1 -10.40 15.33 11.10
C MET A 1 -9.80 14.81 9.80
N PRO A 2 -8.50 14.51 9.72
CA PRO A 2 -7.92 13.96 8.51
C PRO A 2 -8.43 12.55 8.22
N VAL A 3 -8.49 12.19 6.94
CA VAL A 3 -9.02 10.90 6.46
C VAL A 3 -7.89 10.09 5.84
N ALA A 4 -7.76 8.82 6.24
CA ALA A 4 -6.82 7.89 5.66
C ALA A 4 -7.53 6.72 4.98
N LEU A 5 -7.16 6.38 3.75
CA LEU A 5 -7.60 5.18 3.04
C LEU A 5 -6.47 4.15 3.01
N VAL A 6 -6.72 2.96 3.56
CA VAL A 6 -5.74 1.86 3.60
C VAL A 6 -6.30 0.65 2.85
N SER A 7 -5.75 0.31 1.70
CA SER A 7 -6.14 -0.92 0.99
C SER A 7 -5.57 -2.17 1.67
N GLY A 8 -6.38 -3.25 1.78
CA GLY A 8 -5.97 -4.48 2.47
C GLY A 8 -5.77 -4.29 3.98
N GLY A 9 -6.58 -3.44 4.61
CA GLY A 9 -6.51 -3.11 6.03
C GLY A 9 -7.02 -4.18 7.00
N ASN A 10 -7.58 -5.27 6.51
CA ASN A 10 -8.27 -6.26 7.34
C ASN A 10 -7.35 -7.26 8.06
N ARG A 11 -6.04 -7.23 7.83
CA ARG A 11 -5.04 -8.12 8.48
C ARG A 11 -3.61 -7.63 8.33
N GLY A 12 -2.70 -8.24 9.11
CA GLY A 12 -1.25 -8.05 8.98
C GLY A 12 -0.82 -6.60 9.11
N ILE A 13 0.11 -6.17 8.25
CA ILE A 13 0.62 -4.79 8.25
C ILE A 13 -0.52 -3.79 8.02
N GLY A 14 -1.45 -4.08 7.11
CA GLY A 14 -2.57 -3.16 6.81
C GLY A 14 -3.46 -2.88 8.02
N PHE A 15 -3.75 -3.89 8.84
CA PHE A 15 -4.50 -3.73 10.09
C PHE A 15 -3.75 -2.83 11.07
N GLU A 16 -2.45 -3.03 11.18
CA GLU A 16 -1.61 -2.24 12.08
C GLU A 16 -1.44 -0.79 11.59
N ILE A 17 -1.38 -0.57 10.27
CA ILE A 17 -1.42 0.79 9.69
C ILE A 17 -2.71 1.49 10.08
N CYS A 18 -3.86 0.82 9.95
CA CYS A 18 -5.16 1.38 10.37
C CYS A 18 -5.17 1.73 11.87
N ARG A 19 -4.61 0.85 12.72
CA ARG A 19 -4.50 1.09 14.17
C ARG A 19 -3.65 2.33 14.46
N GLN A 20 -2.46 2.42 13.90
CA GLN A 20 -1.54 3.52 14.16
C GLN A 20 -2.05 4.86 13.62
N LEU A 21 -2.63 4.90 12.42
CA LEU A 21 -3.24 6.11 11.86
C LEU A 21 -4.46 6.56 12.68
N GLY A 22 -5.33 5.61 13.09
CA GLY A 22 -6.44 5.91 14.00
C GLY A 22 -5.96 6.48 15.33
N GLY A 23 -4.89 5.92 15.92
CA GLY A 23 -4.25 6.43 17.14
C GLY A 23 -3.65 7.83 16.98
N LEU A 24 -3.33 8.26 15.77
CA LEU A 24 -2.89 9.61 15.43
C LEU A 24 -4.05 10.56 15.11
N GLY A 25 -5.31 10.13 15.30
CA GLY A 25 -6.50 10.96 15.12
C GLY A 25 -7.03 11.04 13.69
N TYR A 26 -6.65 10.10 12.81
CA TYR A 26 -7.27 9.95 11.50
C TYR A 26 -8.61 9.20 11.60
N SER A 27 -9.60 9.63 10.80
CA SER A 27 -10.72 8.77 10.40
C SER A 27 -10.21 7.80 9.34
N VAL A 28 -10.26 6.48 9.61
CA VAL A 28 -9.64 5.48 8.74
C VAL A 28 -10.68 4.72 7.94
N LEU A 29 -10.58 4.79 6.61
CA LEU A 29 -11.29 3.94 5.67
C LEU A 29 -10.48 2.64 5.47
N LEU A 30 -10.90 1.58 6.14
CA LEU A 30 -10.28 0.25 6.07
C LEU A 30 -10.79 -0.48 4.84
N GLY A 31 -9.98 -0.53 3.77
CA GLY A 31 -10.29 -1.23 2.54
C GLY A 31 -10.13 -2.75 2.67
N SER A 32 -11.19 -3.50 2.37
CA SER A 32 -11.17 -4.97 2.33
C SER A 32 -12.04 -5.49 1.20
N ARG A 33 -11.55 -6.48 0.44
CA ARG A 33 -12.35 -7.16 -0.58
C ARG A 33 -13.37 -8.16 -0.01
N ASP A 34 -13.14 -8.59 1.22
CA ASP A 34 -14.03 -9.50 1.96
C ASP A 34 -14.73 -8.68 3.06
N PRO A 35 -16.06 -8.42 2.92
CA PRO A 35 -16.80 -7.62 3.87
C PRO A 35 -16.78 -8.18 5.29
N ALA A 36 -16.92 -9.50 5.45
CA ALA A 36 -16.97 -10.12 6.78
C ALA A 36 -15.64 -9.97 7.53
N ARG A 37 -14.51 -10.14 6.83
CA ARG A 37 -13.18 -9.91 7.41
C ARG A 37 -12.93 -8.43 7.68
N GLY A 38 -13.42 -7.55 6.80
CA GLY A 38 -13.34 -6.09 6.99
C GLY A 38 -14.06 -5.65 8.25
N GLU A 39 -15.33 -6.03 8.40
CA GLU A 39 -16.15 -5.69 9.58
C GLU A 39 -15.57 -6.24 10.88
N LYS A 40 -15.04 -7.47 10.87
CA LYS A 40 -14.34 -8.02 12.03
C LYS A 40 -13.16 -7.16 12.46
N ALA A 41 -12.36 -6.70 11.49
CA ALA A 41 -11.19 -5.86 11.74
C ALA A 41 -11.62 -4.47 12.27
N VAL A 42 -12.63 -3.86 11.65
CA VAL A 42 -13.21 -2.58 12.09
C VAL A 42 -13.75 -2.68 13.51
N SER A 43 -14.50 -3.75 13.84
CA SER A 43 -15.02 -3.97 15.18
C SER A 43 -13.91 -4.04 16.24
N ALA A 44 -12.80 -4.71 15.92
CA ALA A 44 -11.64 -4.79 16.80
C ALA A 44 -11.03 -3.40 17.05
N LEU A 45 -10.80 -2.62 15.99
CA LEU A 45 -10.19 -1.28 16.10
C LEU A 45 -11.12 -0.27 16.77
N ARG A 46 -12.44 -0.34 16.52
CA ARG A 46 -13.44 0.46 17.25
C ARG A 46 -13.49 0.10 18.73
N GLY A 47 -13.29 -1.16 19.08
CA GLY A 47 -13.15 -1.61 20.46
C GLY A 47 -11.95 -0.99 21.20
N GLU A 48 -10.93 -0.54 20.45
CA GLU A 48 -9.79 0.24 20.96
C GLU A 48 -10.07 1.76 21.02
N GLY A 49 -11.30 2.20 20.67
CA GLY A 49 -11.71 3.62 20.68
C GLY A 49 -11.30 4.38 19.40
N LEU A 50 -10.90 3.67 18.32
CA LEU A 50 -10.43 4.30 17.08
C LEU A 50 -11.60 4.57 16.10
N ASP A 51 -11.53 5.68 15.36
CA ASP A 51 -12.49 6.02 14.31
C ASP A 51 -12.10 5.31 13.01
N VAL A 52 -12.68 4.13 12.80
CA VAL A 52 -12.44 3.28 11.65
C VAL A 52 -13.76 2.84 11.02
N SER A 53 -13.87 2.92 9.72
CA SER A 53 -15.00 2.40 8.97
C SER A 53 -14.55 1.46 7.85
N MET A 54 -15.40 0.46 7.55
CA MET A 54 -15.14 -0.49 6.48
C MET A 54 -15.48 0.13 5.13
N LEU A 55 -14.58 -0.07 4.16
CA LEU A 55 -14.81 0.20 2.75
C LEU A 55 -14.59 -1.08 1.95
N GLU A 56 -15.65 -1.57 1.28
CA GLU A 56 -15.49 -2.70 0.37
C GLU A 56 -14.64 -2.30 -0.82
N LEU A 57 -13.44 -2.85 -0.92
CA LEU A 57 -12.45 -2.50 -1.92
C LEU A 57 -11.69 -3.74 -2.41
N ASP A 58 -11.99 -4.17 -3.62
CA ASP A 58 -11.14 -5.07 -4.39
C ASP A 58 -10.27 -4.27 -5.35
N VAL A 59 -8.98 -4.25 -5.08
CA VAL A 59 -7.99 -3.49 -5.87
C VAL A 59 -7.74 -4.10 -7.27
N ALA A 60 -8.23 -5.30 -7.52
CA ALA A 60 -8.19 -5.93 -8.84
C ALA A 60 -9.46 -5.64 -9.68
N ASP A 61 -10.53 -5.14 -9.05
CA ASP A 61 -11.80 -4.81 -9.73
C ASP A 61 -11.92 -3.30 -9.99
N ALA A 62 -11.96 -2.94 -11.28
CA ALA A 62 -12.10 -1.55 -11.70
C ALA A 62 -13.41 -0.90 -11.23
N ARG A 63 -14.51 -1.65 -11.10
CA ARG A 63 -15.80 -1.13 -10.63
C ARG A 63 -15.76 -0.82 -9.14
N SER A 64 -15.11 -1.68 -8.36
CA SER A 64 -14.85 -1.44 -6.94
C SER A 64 -14.06 -0.14 -6.74
N ILE A 65 -13.00 0.05 -7.53
CA ILE A 65 -12.13 1.23 -7.46
C ILE A 65 -12.85 2.51 -7.91
N ALA A 66 -13.70 2.46 -8.94
CA ALA A 66 -14.37 3.65 -9.48
C ALA A 66 -15.19 4.41 -8.42
N ARG A 67 -15.77 3.70 -7.44
CA ARG A 67 -16.53 4.31 -6.33
C ARG A 67 -15.67 5.19 -5.40
N LEU A 68 -14.35 5.06 -5.44
CA LEU A 68 -13.45 5.90 -4.64
C LEU A 68 -13.48 7.38 -5.07
N GLY A 69 -13.85 7.66 -6.33
CA GLY A 69 -14.00 9.03 -6.84
C GLY A 69 -15.15 9.82 -6.19
N GLU A 70 -16.06 9.14 -5.50
CA GLU A 70 -17.18 9.73 -4.77
C GLU A 70 -16.80 10.21 -3.35
N LEU A 71 -15.58 9.87 -2.88
CA LEU A 71 -15.08 10.31 -1.58
C LEU A 71 -14.85 11.84 -1.60
N GLU A 72 -15.28 12.49 -0.53
CA GLU A 72 -15.14 13.94 -0.40
C GLU A 72 -13.71 14.36 -0.01
N ARG A 73 -13.04 13.53 0.80
CA ARG A 73 -11.72 13.82 1.37
C ARG A 73 -10.88 12.55 1.56
N VAL A 74 -9.62 12.64 1.18
CA VAL A 74 -8.57 11.64 1.52
C VAL A 74 -7.25 12.40 1.73
N ASP A 75 -6.74 12.42 2.95
CA ASP A 75 -5.47 13.08 3.28
C ASP A 75 -4.28 12.13 3.14
N ALA A 76 -4.48 10.85 3.45
CA ALA A 76 -3.48 9.81 3.30
C ALA A 76 -4.05 8.59 2.54
N LEU A 77 -3.35 8.14 1.50
CA LEU A 77 -3.61 6.90 0.79
C LEU A 77 -2.47 5.92 1.02
N VAL A 78 -2.78 4.74 1.55
CA VAL A 78 -1.81 3.64 1.66
C VAL A 78 -2.22 2.49 0.75
N ASN A 79 -1.50 2.33 -0.35
CA ASN A 79 -1.62 1.20 -1.26
C ASN A 79 -0.85 -0.01 -0.66
N ASN A 80 -1.52 -0.73 0.24
CA ASN A 80 -0.94 -1.86 0.97
C ASN A 80 -1.40 -3.23 0.44
N ALA A 81 -2.61 -3.33 -0.12
CA ALA A 81 -3.12 -4.60 -0.67
C ALA A 81 -2.16 -5.18 -1.71
N ALA A 82 -1.77 -6.44 -1.54
CA ALA A 82 -0.86 -7.13 -2.44
C ALA A 82 -1.05 -8.66 -2.41
N ILE A 83 -0.58 -9.31 -3.46
CA ILE A 83 -0.45 -10.77 -3.55
C ILE A 83 0.99 -11.15 -3.91
N ALA A 84 1.41 -12.32 -3.49
CA ALA A 84 2.61 -13.00 -3.94
C ALA A 84 2.18 -14.22 -4.79
N ALA A 85 1.74 -13.96 -6.02
CA ALA A 85 1.12 -14.95 -6.91
C ALA A 85 2.06 -16.13 -7.18
N ASP A 86 3.38 -15.90 -7.22
CA ASP A 86 4.39 -16.95 -7.38
C ASP A 86 4.28 -18.08 -6.35
N ARG A 87 3.71 -17.83 -5.16
CA ARG A 87 3.58 -18.83 -4.09
C ARG A 87 2.63 -19.98 -4.41
N ALA A 88 1.82 -19.84 -5.44
CA ALA A 88 1.00 -20.93 -5.96
C ALA A 88 1.85 -22.02 -6.65
N HIS A 89 3.13 -21.75 -6.92
CA HIS A 89 4.04 -22.64 -7.64
C HIS A 89 5.13 -23.19 -6.71
N THR A 90 5.50 -24.46 -6.89
CA THR A 90 6.62 -25.10 -6.18
C THR A 90 7.97 -24.60 -6.70
N ASP A 91 8.06 -24.34 -8.01
CA ASP A 91 9.20 -23.69 -8.64
C ASP A 91 8.83 -22.23 -9.00
N THR A 92 9.53 -21.28 -8.38
CA THR A 92 9.33 -19.86 -8.59
C THR A 92 10.38 -19.23 -9.51
N SER A 93 11.06 -20.05 -10.32
CA SER A 93 12.00 -19.58 -11.34
C SER A 93 11.28 -18.76 -12.42
N ALA A 94 11.88 -17.68 -12.89
CA ALA A 94 11.37 -16.90 -14.01
C ALA A 94 11.29 -17.70 -15.33
N LEU A 95 11.97 -18.83 -15.42
CA LEU A 95 11.91 -19.73 -16.56
C LEU A 95 10.68 -20.64 -16.56
N HIS A 96 10.01 -20.79 -15.40
CA HIS A 96 8.93 -21.77 -15.21
C HIS A 96 7.63 -21.16 -14.72
N VAL A 97 7.64 -19.99 -14.09
CA VAL A 97 6.42 -19.30 -13.67
C VAL A 97 5.63 -18.84 -14.90
N PRO A 98 4.35 -19.24 -15.05
CA PRO A 98 3.53 -18.82 -16.20
C PRO A 98 3.36 -17.32 -16.29
N ALA A 99 3.25 -16.78 -17.50
CA ALA A 99 3.01 -15.35 -17.74
C ALA A 99 1.70 -14.86 -17.11
N GLU A 100 0.68 -15.71 -17.04
CA GLU A 100 -0.61 -15.44 -16.39
C GLU A 100 -0.44 -15.14 -14.90
N THR A 101 0.46 -15.83 -14.22
CA THR A 101 0.82 -15.53 -12.81
C THR A 101 1.48 -14.16 -12.67
N VAL A 102 2.32 -13.79 -13.64
CA VAL A 102 2.91 -12.45 -13.68
C VAL A 102 1.84 -11.39 -13.89
N LEU A 103 0.91 -11.61 -14.82
CA LEU A 103 -0.22 -10.71 -15.06
C LEU A 103 -1.11 -10.53 -13.84
N GLU A 104 -1.40 -11.60 -13.10
CA GLU A 104 -2.15 -11.55 -11.84
C GLU A 104 -1.43 -10.65 -10.80
N GLY A 105 -0.11 -10.82 -10.67
CA GLY A 105 0.72 -9.96 -9.83
C GLY A 105 0.62 -8.49 -10.22
N PHE A 106 0.72 -8.19 -11.52
CA PHE A 106 0.57 -6.82 -12.04
C PHE A 106 -0.82 -6.25 -11.80
N GLN A 107 -1.87 -7.04 -12.03
CA GLN A 107 -3.26 -6.60 -11.85
C GLN A 107 -3.51 -6.09 -10.43
N THR A 108 -3.02 -6.81 -9.43
CA THR A 108 -3.23 -6.46 -8.02
C THR A 108 -2.21 -5.44 -7.51
N ASN A 109 -0.91 -5.71 -7.74
CA ASN A 109 0.16 -4.97 -7.05
C ASN A 109 0.56 -3.66 -7.75
N THR A 110 0.19 -3.48 -9.03
CA THR A 110 0.58 -2.31 -9.84
C THR A 110 -0.64 -1.58 -10.37
N LEU A 111 -1.51 -2.25 -11.15
CA LEU A 111 -2.67 -1.62 -11.78
C LEU A 111 -3.75 -1.25 -10.78
N GLY A 112 -3.89 -2.01 -9.67
CA GLY A 112 -4.73 -1.63 -8.54
C GLY A 112 -4.35 -0.26 -7.98
N PRO A 113 -3.13 -0.09 -7.43
CA PRO A 113 -2.63 1.20 -6.98
C PRO A 113 -2.69 2.31 -8.03
N TYR A 114 -2.36 2.03 -9.29
CA TYR A 114 -2.47 2.98 -10.38
C TYR A 114 -3.89 3.53 -10.52
N ARG A 115 -4.90 2.66 -10.62
CA ARG A 115 -6.30 3.04 -10.74
C ARG A 115 -6.82 3.76 -9.50
N ILE A 116 -6.40 3.34 -8.30
CA ILE A 116 -6.75 4.01 -7.04
C ILE A 116 -6.21 5.44 -7.06
N CYS A 117 -4.95 5.64 -7.46
CA CYS A 117 -4.37 6.98 -7.57
C CYS A 117 -5.15 7.85 -8.57
N GLN A 118 -5.62 7.30 -9.70
CA GLN A 118 -6.46 8.04 -10.66
C GLN A 118 -7.77 8.57 -10.04
N GLN A 119 -8.34 7.90 -9.04
CA GLN A 119 -9.53 8.37 -8.33
C GLN A 119 -9.18 9.33 -7.19
N ILE A 120 -8.10 9.07 -6.46
CA ILE A 120 -7.78 9.79 -5.22
C ILE A 120 -6.97 11.06 -5.47
N VAL A 121 -6.04 11.07 -6.42
CA VAL A 121 -5.20 12.26 -6.71
C VAL A 121 -6.04 13.50 -7.04
N PRO A 122 -7.11 13.44 -7.86
CA PRO A 122 -7.96 14.60 -8.09
C PRO A 122 -8.61 15.15 -6.81
N ILE A 123 -8.93 14.29 -5.83
CA ILE A 123 -9.47 14.71 -4.52
C ILE A 123 -8.38 15.45 -3.75
N MET A 124 -7.17 14.88 -3.66
CA MET A 124 -6.03 15.49 -2.98
C MET A 124 -5.62 16.84 -3.59
N LEU A 125 -5.67 16.96 -4.91
CA LEU A 125 -5.39 18.22 -5.60
C LEU A 125 -6.44 19.30 -5.27
N ARG A 126 -7.73 18.98 -5.27
CA ARG A 126 -8.79 19.92 -4.89
C ARG A 126 -8.68 20.41 -3.45
N GLN A 127 -8.22 19.58 -2.53
CA GLN A 127 -8.03 19.93 -1.11
C GLN A 127 -6.67 20.57 -0.81
N GLY A 128 -5.74 20.61 -1.78
CA GLY A 128 -4.40 21.19 -1.64
C GLY A 128 -3.46 20.41 -0.72
N TYR A 129 -3.73 19.11 -0.48
CA TYR A 129 -2.95 18.24 0.41
C TYR A 129 -3.12 16.76 0.07
N GLY A 130 -2.06 15.98 0.15
CA GLY A 130 -2.14 14.52 0.03
C GLY A 130 -0.83 13.81 0.37
N ARG A 131 -0.95 12.59 0.92
CA ARG A 131 0.19 11.70 1.18
C ARG A 131 -0.13 10.33 0.60
N ILE A 132 0.65 9.88 -0.37
CA ILE A 132 0.48 8.58 -1.04
C ILE A 132 1.66 7.70 -0.69
N VAL A 133 1.39 6.53 -0.11
CA VAL A 133 2.39 5.55 0.26
C VAL A 133 2.12 4.24 -0.47
N ASN A 134 3.04 3.86 -1.34
CA ASN A 134 3.02 2.58 -2.06
C ASN A 134 3.87 1.56 -1.30
N VAL A 135 3.21 0.56 -0.70
CA VAL A 135 3.91 -0.51 0.02
C VAL A 135 4.56 -1.46 -0.97
N SER A 136 5.87 -1.34 -1.09
CA SER A 136 6.73 -2.12 -1.97
C SER A 136 7.54 -3.16 -1.17
N THR A 137 8.76 -3.44 -1.56
CA THR A 137 9.65 -4.44 -0.95
C THR A 137 11.08 -4.23 -1.42
N GLY A 138 12.08 -4.59 -0.60
CA GLY A 138 13.48 -4.65 -1.02
C GLY A 138 13.72 -5.62 -2.20
N MET A 139 12.83 -6.61 -2.40
CA MET A 139 12.90 -7.49 -3.58
C MET A 139 12.63 -6.76 -4.91
N ALA A 140 12.16 -5.51 -4.87
CA ALA A 140 11.88 -4.66 -6.04
C ALA A 140 13.04 -3.69 -6.37
N GLN A 141 14.11 -3.67 -5.58
CA GLN A 141 15.30 -2.89 -5.86
C GLN A 141 16.05 -3.47 -7.07
N LEU A 142 16.26 -2.68 -8.11
CA LEU A 142 16.98 -3.14 -9.31
C LEU A 142 18.45 -3.43 -9.01
N ALA A 143 19.08 -2.61 -8.16
CA ALA A 143 20.48 -2.79 -7.77
C ALA A 143 20.72 -4.09 -6.98
N GLU A 144 19.71 -4.58 -6.24
CA GLU A 144 19.75 -5.79 -5.42
C GLU A 144 18.94 -6.94 -6.04
N MET A 145 18.51 -6.80 -7.30
CA MET A 145 17.64 -7.77 -7.96
C MET A 145 18.32 -9.12 -8.11
N ASN A 146 17.67 -10.14 -7.59
CA ASN A 146 18.11 -11.53 -7.77
C ASN A 146 16.96 -12.39 -8.32
N GLY A 147 17.21 -13.69 -8.57
CA GLY A 147 16.26 -14.60 -9.20
C GLY A 147 15.06 -14.96 -8.33
N ARG A 148 14.14 -15.74 -8.90
CA ARG A 148 12.89 -16.27 -8.33
C ARG A 148 11.80 -15.21 -8.10
N SER A 149 10.57 -15.67 -7.96
CA SER A 149 9.37 -14.83 -7.71
C SER A 149 9.18 -13.68 -8.71
N PRO A 150 9.19 -13.95 -10.03
CA PRO A 150 9.12 -12.91 -11.05
C PRO A 150 7.83 -12.09 -10.97
N ALA A 151 6.67 -12.71 -10.68
CA ALA A 151 5.39 -12.00 -10.58
C ALA A 151 5.43 -10.94 -9.47
N TYR A 152 5.95 -11.29 -8.30
CA TYR A 152 6.05 -10.36 -7.18
C TYR A 152 7.10 -9.27 -7.44
N ARG A 153 8.33 -9.65 -7.85
CA ARG A 153 9.41 -8.69 -8.10
C ARG A 153 9.06 -7.69 -9.19
N LEU A 154 8.66 -8.16 -10.37
CA LEU A 154 8.33 -7.30 -11.50
C LEU A 154 7.16 -6.35 -11.17
N SER A 155 6.08 -6.86 -10.55
CA SER A 155 4.96 -6.00 -10.18
C SER A 155 5.32 -4.95 -9.14
N LYS A 156 6.15 -5.27 -8.15
CA LYS A 156 6.59 -4.29 -7.13
C LYS A 156 7.63 -3.30 -7.68
N THR A 157 8.47 -3.70 -8.63
CA THR A 157 9.36 -2.79 -9.37
C THR A 157 8.54 -1.81 -10.22
N ALA A 158 7.49 -2.28 -10.89
CA ALA A 158 6.58 -1.40 -11.63
C ALA A 158 5.82 -0.44 -10.70
N LEU A 159 5.46 -0.86 -9.47
CA LEU A 159 4.90 0.04 -8.45
C LEU A 159 5.90 1.12 -8.01
N ASN A 160 7.18 0.78 -7.91
CA ASN A 160 8.25 1.74 -7.66
C ASN A 160 8.37 2.76 -8.80
N ALA A 161 8.30 2.30 -10.06
CA ALA A 161 8.29 3.20 -11.22
C ALA A 161 7.06 4.12 -11.21
N LEU A 162 5.87 3.61 -10.90
CA LEU A 162 4.65 4.42 -10.73
C LEU A 162 4.83 5.52 -9.68
N THR A 163 5.49 5.21 -8.55
CA THR A 163 5.79 6.21 -7.51
C THR A 163 6.61 7.36 -8.07
N ARG A 164 7.63 7.07 -8.89
CA ARG A 164 8.46 8.09 -9.53
C ARG A 164 7.69 8.94 -10.51
N VAL A 165 6.88 8.31 -11.36
CA VAL A 165 6.04 9.02 -12.36
C VAL A 165 5.08 9.97 -11.65
N LEU A 166 4.32 9.49 -10.67
CA LEU A 166 3.36 10.32 -9.94
C LEU A 166 4.04 11.46 -9.16
N ALA A 167 5.20 11.20 -8.55
CA ALA A 167 5.92 12.23 -7.81
C ALA A 167 6.43 13.36 -8.72
N ASP A 168 6.85 13.04 -9.95
CA ASP A 168 7.27 14.03 -10.95
C ASP A 168 6.08 14.85 -11.45
N GLU A 169 4.98 14.20 -11.82
CA GLU A 169 3.75 14.86 -12.27
C GLU A 169 3.11 15.77 -11.20
N LEU A 170 3.38 15.51 -9.91
CA LEU A 170 2.79 16.24 -8.77
C LEU A 170 3.79 17.18 -8.07
N GLN A 171 4.99 17.42 -8.65
CA GLN A 171 6.08 18.16 -8.02
C GLN A 171 5.73 19.58 -7.58
N ASP A 172 4.82 20.25 -8.32
CA ASP A 172 4.37 21.62 -8.03
C ASP A 172 3.14 21.66 -7.11
N THR A 173 2.86 20.55 -6.41
CA THR A 173 1.70 20.43 -5.51
C THR A 173 2.13 20.01 -4.10
N ASN A 174 1.19 20.05 -3.14
CA ASN A 174 1.41 19.50 -1.80
C ASN A 174 0.95 18.02 -1.69
N VAL A 175 1.02 17.27 -2.78
CA VAL A 175 0.77 15.81 -2.79
C VAL A 175 2.10 15.09 -2.87
N LEU A 176 2.48 14.41 -1.78
CA LEU A 176 3.74 13.67 -1.68
C LEU A 176 3.51 12.19 -1.96
N VAL A 177 4.33 11.59 -2.82
CA VAL A 177 4.21 10.19 -3.24
C VAL A 177 5.51 9.44 -2.97
N ASN A 178 5.46 8.37 -2.16
CA ASN A 178 6.65 7.60 -1.81
C ASN A 178 6.38 6.10 -1.79
N SER A 179 7.43 5.32 -2.05
CA SER A 179 7.46 3.87 -1.85
C SER A 179 8.12 3.49 -0.54
N VAL A 180 7.75 2.33 0.02
CA VAL A 180 8.33 1.83 1.26
C VAL A 180 8.59 0.32 1.20
N ASP A 181 9.75 -0.10 1.72
CA ASP A 181 10.02 -1.49 2.10
C ASP A 181 9.72 -1.66 3.59
N PRO A 182 8.65 -2.38 3.97
CA PRO A 182 8.31 -2.64 5.37
C PRO A 182 9.29 -3.61 6.05
N GLY A 183 10.19 -4.23 5.28
CA GLY A 183 11.03 -5.32 5.73
C GLY A 183 10.31 -6.68 5.71
N TRP A 184 10.91 -7.69 6.35
CA TRP A 184 10.33 -9.03 6.44
C TRP A 184 9.49 -9.16 7.72
N VAL A 185 8.16 -9.08 7.55
CA VAL A 185 7.17 -8.92 8.61
C VAL A 185 6.35 -10.19 8.81
N ARG A 186 6.12 -10.60 10.07
CA ARG A 186 5.28 -11.76 10.45
C ARG A 186 3.81 -11.51 10.12
N THR A 187 3.43 -11.99 8.95
CA THR A 187 2.07 -11.96 8.38
C THR A 187 1.83 -13.27 7.64
N ASP A 188 0.63 -13.48 7.13
CA ASP A 188 0.33 -14.63 6.26
C ASP A 188 1.27 -14.68 5.04
N MET A 189 1.68 -13.50 4.55
CA MET A 189 2.64 -13.40 3.44
C MET A 189 4.08 -13.57 3.90
N GLY A 190 4.48 -13.05 5.04
CA GLY A 190 5.86 -13.13 5.54
C GLY A 190 6.22 -14.48 6.16
N GLY A 191 5.23 -15.16 6.71
CA GLY A 191 5.43 -16.39 7.50
C GLY A 191 5.85 -16.12 8.95
N SER A 192 5.84 -17.17 9.77
CA SER A 192 6.13 -17.08 11.20
C SER A 192 7.61 -16.81 11.52
N SER A 193 8.51 -17.16 10.60
CA SER A 193 9.96 -16.94 10.75
C SER A 193 10.43 -15.53 10.40
N ALA A 194 9.52 -14.64 9.96
CA ALA A 194 9.88 -13.27 9.67
C ALA A 194 10.35 -12.51 10.91
N SER A 195 11.34 -11.63 10.73
CA SER A 195 12.06 -10.98 11.83
C SER A 195 11.29 -9.85 12.52
N LEU A 196 10.39 -9.19 11.79
CA LEU A 196 9.68 -8.01 12.29
C LEU A 196 8.24 -8.35 12.70
N ALA A 197 7.74 -7.70 13.75
CA ALA A 197 6.33 -7.69 14.08
C ALA A 197 5.53 -6.76 13.14
N PRO A 198 4.21 -6.93 12.95
CA PRO A 198 3.41 -6.04 12.13
C PRO A 198 3.51 -4.57 12.54
N GLU A 199 3.60 -4.29 13.84
CA GLU A 199 3.76 -2.96 14.42
C GLU A 199 5.01 -2.25 13.89
N GLN A 200 6.14 -2.95 13.87
CA GLN A 200 7.41 -2.46 13.35
C GLN A 200 7.38 -2.27 11.82
N GLY A 201 6.68 -3.18 11.11
CA GLY A 201 6.48 -3.08 9.66
C GLY A 201 5.65 -1.86 9.25
N ALA A 202 4.72 -1.42 10.09
CA ALA A 202 3.86 -0.27 9.83
C ALA A 202 4.55 1.10 10.08
N GLU A 203 5.55 1.18 10.96
CA GLU A 203 6.15 2.44 11.41
C GLU A 203 6.61 3.38 10.28
N THR A 204 7.33 2.86 9.29
CA THR A 204 7.82 3.68 8.17
C THR A 204 6.69 4.08 7.25
N ILE A 205 5.68 3.22 7.08
CA ILE A 205 4.49 3.47 6.27
C ILE A 205 3.69 4.63 6.88
N VAL A 206 3.43 4.56 8.18
CA VAL A 206 2.69 5.60 8.92
C VAL A 206 3.46 6.91 8.93
N TRP A 207 4.79 6.87 9.14
CA TRP A 207 5.62 8.07 9.03
C TRP A 207 5.51 8.74 7.67
N LEU A 208 5.54 7.99 6.55
CA LEU A 208 5.35 8.54 5.20
C LEU A 208 3.92 9.07 4.97
N ALA A 209 2.91 8.42 5.53
CA ALA A 209 1.51 8.82 5.42
C ALA A 209 1.19 10.10 6.23
N THR A 210 2.08 10.50 7.13
CA THR A 210 1.91 11.66 8.03
C THR A 210 3.01 12.72 7.89
N LEU A 211 3.71 12.71 6.74
CA LEU A 211 4.77 13.70 6.46
C LEU A 211 4.21 15.13 6.51
N PRO A 212 4.97 16.09 7.08
CA PRO A 212 4.62 17.50 6.99
C PRO A 212 4.70 18.01 5.54
N ASP A 213 4.23 19.23 5.32
CA ASP A 213 4.39 19.92 4.06
C ASP A 213 5.88 20.11 3.74
N GLY A 214 6.24 20.00 2.46
CA GLY A 214 7.64 20.04 2.01
C GLY A 214 8.46 18.81 2.39
N GLY A 215 7.82 17.74 2.87
CA GLY A 215 8.47 16.45 3.10
C GLY A 215 8.98 15.80 1.81
N PRO A 216 9.72 14.68 1.91
CA PRO A 216 10.26 13.98 0.74
C PRO A 216 9.14 13.45 -0.16
N THR A 217 9.37 13.51 -1.48
CA THR A 217 8.53 12.89 -2.52
C THR A 217 9.39 12.17 -3.54
N GLY A 218 8.86 11.14 -4.20
CA GLY A 218 9.58 10.36 -5.21
C GLY A 218 10.69 9.49 -4.63
N GLY A 219 10.70 9.19 -3.32
CA GLY A 219 11.69 8.37 -2.65
C GLY A 219 11.23 6.93 -2.39
N PHE A 220 12.21 6.04 -2.22
CA PHE A 220 12.01 4.69 -1.70
C PHE A 220 12.62 4.59 -0.31
N PHE A 221 11.84 4.15 0.68
CA PHE A 221 12.21 4.24 2.09
C PHE A 221 12.19 2.88 2.80
N LYS A 222 13.10 2.72 3.77
CA LYS A 222 13.16 1.62 4.72
C LYS A 222 13.64 2.15 6.07
N LYS A 223 12.96 1.81 7.17
CA LYS A 223 13.30 2.30 8.52
C LYS A 223 13.47 3.84 8.56
N LYS A 224 12.56 4.57 7.88
CA LYS A 224 12.56 6.04 7.74
C LYS A 224 13.80 6.63 7.05
N GLN A 225 14.61 5.81 6.40
CA GLN A 225 15.76 6.22 5.60
C GLN A 225 15.50 5.96 4.13
N GLN A 226 15.92 6.88 3.27
CA GLN A 226 15.83 6.68 1.83
C GLN A 226 16.87 5.64 1.39
N ILE A 227 16.42 4.72 0.55
CA ILE A 227 17.25 3.66 -0.03
C ILE A 227 17.26 3.77 -1.56
N ALA A 228 18.18 3.07 -2.22
CA ALA A 228 18.23 2.98 -3.67
C ALA A 228 17.00 2.27 -4.24
N TRP A 229 16.69 2.57 -5.50
CA TRP A 229 15.62 1.94 -6.28
C TRP A 229 15.97 0.53 -6.76
#